data_6cb195faf858c1f7ae3c4baf94dca7d1
#
_entry.id   6cb195faf858c1f7ae3c4baf94dca7d1
#
_cell.length_a   1.000
_cell.length_b   1.000
_cell.length_c   1.000
_cell.angle_alpha   90.00
_cell.angle_beta   90.00
_cell.angle_gamma   90.00
#
_symmetry.space_group_name_H-M   'P 1'
#
loop_
_entity.id
_entity.type
_entity.pdbx_description
1 polymer ?
#
loop_
_entity_poly.entity_id
_entity_poly.type
_entity_poly.pdbx_seq_one_letter_code
_entity_poly.pdbx_strand_id
1 'polypeptide(L)'
;KMKTFKDYPEFKPNLSPHQILKMGAFGGTYFRPIYSSVTKKHYKSEDVIEEYPKSWFKGIDIEKMVTSSKYDKNVNKYKVKCGTDLEDWEGKGWIIKQDPYGWFQWYCHFYMGRRTKDDQRQIDRWKGVAGPKGRFKLNLINKIKAKNASYDDYSVSPIIRQSLLHWGYELTENDLK
;
A
#
# COMPACT_ATOMS: atom_id res chain seq x y z
N LYS A 1 -2.16 9.87 -13.51
CA LYS A 1 -2.57 11.14 -12.93
C LYS A 1 -3.05 10.95 -11.48
N MET A 2 -2.54 11.76 -10.59
CA MET A 2 -2.85 11.66 -9.16
C MET A 2 -4.30 12.09 -8.89
N LYS A 3 -5.04 11.26 -8.14
CA LYS A 3 -6.38 11.59 -7.68
C LYS A 3 -6.31 12.37 -6.37
N THR A 4 -7.11 13.41 -6.23
CA THR A 4 -7.24 14.17 -5.00
C THR A 4 -8.61 13.95 -4.39
N PHE A 5 -8.71 14.15 -3.07
CA PHE A 5 -9.95 13.94 -2.32
C PHE A 5 -10.34 15.27 -1.67
N LYS A 6 -11.45 15.85 -2.13
CA LYS A 6 -11.88 17.18 -1.66
C LYS A 6 -12.19 17.24 -0.16
N ASP A 7 -12.75 16.16 0.37
CA ASP A 7 -13.08 16.07 1.78
C ASP A 7 -11.89 15.74 2.68
N TYR A 8 -10.76 15.31 2.08
CA TYR A 8 -9.50 15.03 2.79
C TYR A 8 -8.32 15.54 1.96
N PRO A 9 -8.18 16.86 1.83
CA PRO A 9 -7.18 17.45 0.91
C PRO A 9 -5.72 17.13 1.30
N GLU A 10 -5.45 16.82 2.54
CA GLU A 10 -4.12 16.45 3.00
C GLU A 10 -3.75 14.99 2.68
N PHE A 11 -4.71 14.17 2.28
CA PHE A 11 -4.47 12.78 1.89
C PHE A 11 -4.08 12.73 0.41
N LYS A 12 -2.78 12.60 0.15
CA LYS A 12 -2.22 12.73 -1.20
C LYS A 12 -1.33 11.57 -1.61
N PRO A 13 -1.83 10.33 -1.59
CA PRO A 13 -1.09 9.24 -2.22
C PRO A 13 -0.98 9.54 -3.71
N ASN A 14 0.13 9.15 -4.33
CA ASN A 14 0.32 9.41 -5.76
C ASN A 14 0.24 8.15 -6.61
N LEU A 15 -0.16 7.04 -6.02
CA LEU A 15 -0.38 5.78 -6.74
C LEU A 15 -1.84 5.33 -6.53
N SER A 16 -2.49 4.92 -7.62
CA SER A 16 -3.82 4.33 -7.55
C SER A 16 -3.73 2.87 -7.08
N PRO A 17 -4.84 2.28 -6.61
CA PRO A 17 -4.85 0.84 -6.30
C PRO A 17 -4.36 -0.04 -7.45
N HIS A 18 -4.77 0.27 -8.69
CA HIS A 18 -4.30 -0.48 -9.87
C HIS A 18 -2.76 -0.41 -10.00
N GLN A 19 -2.20 0.78 -9.84
CA GLN A 19 -0.75 0.97 -9.94
C GLN A 19 0.00 0.21 -8.85
N ILE A 20 -0.51 0.24 -7.61
CA ILE A 20 0.09 -0.48 -6.49
C ILE A 20 0.11 -1.98 -6.76
N LEU A 21 -1.02 -2.53 -7.21
CA LEU A 21 -1.12 -3.96 -7.54
C LEU A 21 -0.20 -4.32 -8.70
N LYS A 22 -0.15 -3.47 -9.73
CA LYS A 22 0.70 -3.71 -10.91
C LYS A 22 2.20 -3.69 -10.56
N MET A 23 2.57 -2.93 -9.54
CA MET A 23 3.95 -2.90 -9.04
C MET A 23 4.28 -4.09 -8.14
N GLY A 24 3.31 -4.96 -7.89
CA GLY A 24 3.49 -6.13 -7.04
C GLY A 24 3.86 -5.75 -5.62
N ALA A 25 3.31 -4.65 -5.10
CA ALA A 25 3.78 -4.00 -3.88
C ALA A 25 3.86 -4.93 -2.67
N PHE A 26 3.01 -5.94 -2.62
CA PHE A 26 2.91 -6.86 -1.48
C PHE A 26 3.48 -8.24 -1.81
N GLY A 27 4.40 -8.32 -2.76
CA GLY A 27 4.99 -9.58 -3.19
C GLY A 27 3.98 -10.52 -3.83
N GLY A 28 2.86 -9.99 -4.29
CA GLY A 28 1.80 -10.75 -4.96
C GLY A 28 0.77 -11.36 -4.03
N THR A 29 0.80 -11.07 -2.72
CA THR A 29 0.00 -11.81 -1.73
C THR A 29 -1.15 -11.06 -1.10
N TYR A 30 -1.41 -9.81 -1.49
CA TYR A 30 -2.31 -8.99 -0.68
C TYR A 30 -3.70 -9.60 -0.52
N PHE A 31 -4.33 -10.01 -1.61
CA PHE A 31 -5.66 -10.61 -1.59
C PHE A 31 -5.63 -12.13 -1.68
N ARG A 32 -4.64 -12.77 -1.05
CA ARG A 32 -4.61 -14.21 -0.89
C ARG A 32 -5.78 -14.69 -0.03
N PRO A 33 -6.14 -15.97 -0.07
CA PRO A 33 -7.11 -16.50 0.90
C PRO A 33 -6.57 -16.33 2.32
N ILE A 34 -7.41 -15.85 3.24
CA ILE A 34 -7.02 -15.67 4.64
C ILE A 34 -8.10 -16.18 5.59
N TYR A 35 -7.69 -16.47 6.81
CA TYR A 35 -8.57 -16.51 7.97
C TYR A 35 -8.33 -15.24 8.78
N SER A 36 -9.38 -14.45 9.04
CA SER A 36 -9.27 -13.24 9.84
C SER A 36 -9.55 -13.53 11.30
N SER A 37 -8.59 -13.27 12.18
CA SER A 37 -8.81 -13.37 13.62
C SER A 37 -9.72 -12.26 14.14
N VAL A 38 -9.86 -11.17 13.38
CA VAL A 38 -10.70 -10.03 13.76
C VAL A 38 -12.18 -10.30 13.46
N THR A 39 -12.49 -10.81 12.26
CA THR A 39 -13.87 -11.11 11.87
C THR A 39 -14.28 -12.55 12.20
N LYS A 40 -13.31 -13.43 12.50
CA LYS A 40 -13.53 -14.86 12.72
C LYS A 40 -14.07 -15.57 11.50
N LYS A 41 -13.67 -15.13 10.29
CA LYS A 41 -14.15 -15.68 9.02
C LYS A 41 -13.00 -16.00 8.09
N HIS A 42 -13.23 -16.98 7.21
CA HIS A 42 -12.36 -17.27 6.07
C HIS A 42 -12.80 -16.43 4.88
N TYR A 43 -11.81 -15.94 4.13
CA TYR A 43 -12.05 -15.16 2.90
C TYR A 43 -11.39 -15.86 1.73
N LYS A 44 -12.17 -16.03 0.65
CA LYS A 44 -11.66 -16.58 -0.61
C LYS A 44 -11.28 -15.43 -1.52
N SER A 45 -10.14 -15.56 -2.21
CA SER A 45 -9.63 -14.51 -3.09
C SER A 45 -10.65 -14.09 -4.16
N GLU A 46 -11.31 -15.06 -4.80
CA GLU A 46 -12.28 -14.77 -5.85
C GLU A 46 -13.45 -13.91 -5.35
N ASP A 47 -13.86 -14.09 -4.11
CA ASP A 47 -14.95 -13.30 -3.52
C ASP A 47 -14.47 -11.88 -3.19
N VAL A 48 -13.24 -11.76 -2.71
CA VAL A 48 -12.68 -10.46 -2.32
C VAL A 48 -12.40 -9.58 -3.53
N ILE A 49 -11.78 -10.11 -4.56
CA ILE A 49 -11.42 -9.31 -5.74
C ILE A 49 -12.64 -8.87 -6.55
N GLU A 50 -13.77 -9.58 -6.44
CA GLU A 50 -15.02 -9.18 -7.09
C GLU A 50 -15.53 -7.82 -6.59
N GLU A 51 -15.12 -7.38 -5.39
CA GLU A 51 -15.57 -6.11 -4.84
C GLU A 51 -14.99 -4.91 -5.59
N TYR A 52 -13.94 -5.11 -6.41
CA TYR A 52 -13.20 -4.04 -7.05
C TYR A 52 -13.43 -3.98 -8.55
N PRO A 53 -13.24 -2.81 -9.19
CA PRO A 53 -13.39 -2.70 -10.64
C PRO A 53 -12.46 -3.68 -11.36
N LYS A 54 -12.97 -4.35 -12.37
CA LYS A 54 -12.17 -5.27 -13.18
C LYS A 54 -10.98 -4.58 -13.85
N SER A 55 -11.12 -3.29 -14.14
CA SER A 55 -10.04 -2.49 -14.74
C SER A 55 -8.80 -2.41 -13.86
N TRP A 56 -8.95 -2.58 -12.53
CA TRP A 56 -7.80 -2.56 -11.62
C TRP A 56 -6.87 -3.77 -11.80
N PHE A 57 -7.37 -4.83 -12.40
CA PHE A 57 -6.60 -6.06 -12.64
C PHE A 57 -6.16 -6.21 -14.09
N LYS A 58 -6.44 -5.21 -14.93
CA LYS A 58 -6.07 -5.25 -16.34
C LYS A 58 -4.56 -5.23 -16.50
N GLY A 59 -4.03 -6.17 -17.27
CA GLY A 59 -2.60 -6.30 -17.51
C GLY A 59 -1.85 -6.90 -16.34
N ILE A 60 -2.54 -7.49 -15.37
CA ILE A 60 -1.94 -8.09 -14.17
C ILE A 60 -2.21 -9.59 -14.17
N ASP A 61 -1.18 -10.38 -13.90
CA ASP A 61 -1.33 -11.80 -13.61
C ASP A 61 -1.83 -11.92 -12.17
N ILE A 62 -3.14 -12.11 -12.01
CA ILE A 62 -3.80 -12.08 -10.70
C ILE A 62 -3.21 -13.13 -9.75
N GLU A 63 -2.95 -14.35 -10.25
CA GLU A 63 -2.43 -15.43 -9.39
C GLU A 63 -1.03 -15.12 -8.87
N LYS A 64 -0.21 -14.45 -9.63
CA LYS A 64 1.16 -14.09 -9.21
C LYS A 64 1.23 -12.79 -8.43
N MET A 65 0.38 -11.82 -8.77
CA MET A 65 0.57 -10.44 -8.30
C MET A 65 -0.48 -9.98 -7.31
N VAL A 66 -1.54 -10.76 -7.09
CA VAL A 66 -2.66 -10.32 -6.23
C VAL A 66 -3.05 -11.40 -5.22
N THR A 67 -3.19 -12.64 -5.64
CA THR A 67 -3.80 -13.70 -4.82
C THR A 67 -2.86 -14.84 -4.47
N SER A 68 -1.56 -14.66 -4.69
CA SER A 68 -0.57 -15.68 -4.35
C SER A 68 -0.51 -15.92 -2.84
N SER A 69 -0.43 -17.18 -2.44
CA SER A 69 -0.24 -17.54 -1.03
C SER A 69 1.22 -17.42 -0.58
N LYS A 70 2.14 -17.26 -1.54
CA LYS A 70 3.57 -17.21 -1.28
C LYS A 70 4.14 -15.87 -1.74
N TYR A 71 4.81 -15.19 -0.83
CA TYR A 71 5.47 -13.91 -1.15
C TYR A 71 6.59 -14.14 -2.16
N ASP A 72 6.57 -13.33 -3.23
CA ASP A 72 7.62 -13.35 -4.25
C ASP A 72 8.13 -11.92 -4.47
N LYS A 73 9.31 -11.64 -3.91
CA LYS A 73 9.90 -10.30 -4.05
C LYS A 73 10.22 -9.93 -5.50
N ASN A 74 10.34 -10.92 -6.38
CA ASN A 74 10.66 -10.65 -7.79
C ASN A 74 9.52 -10.00 -8.57
N VAL A 75 8.29 -10.09 -8.06
CA VAL A 75 7.16 -9.40 -8.72
C VAL A 75 7.03 -7.95 -8.29
N ASN A 76 7.71 -7.52 -7.23
CA ASN A 76 7.61 -6.13 -6.80
C ASN A 76 8.69 -5.25 -7.45
N LYS A 77 8.41 -3.97 -7.48
CA LYS A 77 9.23 -3.00 -8.21
C LYS A 77 10.69 -2.95 -7.72
N TYR A 78 10.91 -3.03 -6.41
CA TYR A 78 12.24 -2.87 -5.84
C TYR A 78 12.91 -4.17 -5.47
N LYS A 79 12.27 -5.32 -5.73
CA LYS A 79 12.83 -6.66 -5.55
C LYS A 79 13.27 -6.95 -4.11
N VAL A 80 12.58 -6.37 -3.14
CA VAL A 80 12.87 -6.57 -1.72
C VAL A 80 11.59 -6.88 -0.96
N LYS A 81 11.72 -7.55 0.20
CA LYS A 81 10.62 -7.78 1.12
C LYS A 81 10.70 -6.77 2.25
N CYS A 82 9.59 -6.14 2.60
CA CYS A 82 9.51 -5.22 3.73
C CYS A 82 8.23 -5.46 4.52
N GLY A 83 8.21 -4.92 5.74
CA GLY A 83 7.06 -5.02 6.61
C GLY A 83 6.92 -6.39 7.27
N THR A 84 5.86 -6.54 8.03
CA THR A 84 5.50 -7.79 8.71
C THR A 84 4.27 -8.40 8.03
N ASP A 85 3.53 -9.25 8.73
CA ASP A 85 2.39 -9.96 8.16
C ASP A 85 1.07 -9.53 8.78
N LEU A 86 -0.02 -10.09 8.24
CA LEU A 86 -1.37 -9.78 8.71
C LEU A 86 -1.58 -10.16 10.18
N GLU A 87 -1.03 -11.29 10.61
CA GLU A 87 -1.16 -11.73 12.02
C GLU A 87 -0.55 -10.72 12.98
N ASP A 88 0.61 -10.18 12.63
CA ASP A 88 1.26 -9.13 13.41
C ASP A 88 0.41 -7.87 13.44
N TRP A 89 -0.15 -7.46 12.29
CA TRP A 89 -1.03 -6.30 12.21
C TRP A 89 -2.29 -6.48 13.06
N GLU A 90 -2.88 -7.68 13.03
CA GLU A 90 -4.04 -8.01 13.86
C GLU A 90 -3.70 -7.94 15.35
N GLY A 91 -2.55 -8.48 15.72
CA GLY A 91 -2.09 -8.45 17.11
C GLY A 91 -1.84 -7.05 17.65
N LYS A 92 -1.46 -6.12 16.80
CA LYS A 92 -1.25 -4.71 17.16
C LYS A 92 -2.52 -3.86 17.14
N GLY A 93 -3.66 -4.46 16.80
CA GLY A 93 -4.92 -3.74 16.75
C GLY A 93 -5.06 -2.81 15.54
N TRP A 94 -4.27 -3.01 14.50
CA TRP A 94 -4.31 -2.16 13.30
C TRP A 94 -5.43 -2.54 12.34
N ILE A 95 -5.97 -3.76 12.46
CA ILE A 95 -7.01 -4.28 11.58
C ILE A 95 -8.36 -4.19 12.26
N ILE A 96 -9.35 -3.65 11.56
CA ILE A 96 -10.73 -3.63 12.03
C ILE A 96 -11.63 -4.44 11.10
N LYS A 97 -12.83 -4.76 11.58
CA LYS A 97 -13.73 -5.69 10.88
C LYS A 97 -14.12 -5.29 9.47
N GLN A 98 -14.27 -3.97 9.21
CA GLN A 98 -14.69 -3.53 7.88
C GLN A 98 -13.67 -3.81 6.78
N ASP A 99 -12.37 -3.88 7.12
CA ASP A 99 -11.29 -4.11 6.17
C ASP A 99 -10.32 -5.15 6.74
N PRO A 100 -10.70 -6.43 6.69
CA PRO A 100 -9.91 -7.49 7.34
C PRO A 100 -8.51 -7.68 6.78
N TYR A 101 -8.22 -7.20 5.57
CA TYR A 101 -6.89 -7.25 4.97
C TYR A 101 -6.01 -6.05 5.34
N GLY A 102 -6.56 -5.00 5.94
CA GLY A 102 -5.79 -3.87 6.42
C GLY A 102 -5.86 -2.61 5.58
N TRP A 103 -4.83 -1.75 5.73
CA TRP A 103 -4.86 -0.39 5.20
C TRP A 103 -5.08 -0.33 3.67
N PHE A 104 -4.41 -1.16 2.90
CA PHE A 104 -4.57 -1.10 1.44
C PHE A 104 -6.01 -1.45 1.02
N GLN A 105 -6.64 -2.41 1.69
CA GLN A 105 -8.05 -2.71 1.44
C GLN A 105 -8.92 -1.49 1.77
N TRP A 106 -8.64 -0.83 2.89
CA TRP A 106 -9.32 0.43 3.21
C TRP A 106 -9.11 1.46 2.10
N TYR A 107 -7.89 1.61 1.61
CA TYR A 107 -7.58 2.57 0.54
C TYR A 107 -8.34 2.25 -0.74
N CYS A 108 -8.45 1.00 -1.10
CA CYS A 108 -9.24 0.58 -2.26
C CYS A 108 -10.69 1.04 -2.15
N HIS A 109 -11.32 0.81 -1.01
CA HIS A 109 -12.71 1.21 -0.79
C HIS A 109 -12.87 2.73 -0.70
N PHE A 110 -11.95 3.40 -0.03
CA PHE A 110 -11.94 4.86 0.04
C PHE A 110 -11.80 5.46 -1.36
N TYR A 111 -10.92 4.91 -2.16
CA TYR A 111 -10.67 5.36 -3.54
C TYR A 111 -11.94 5.23 -4.40
N MET A 112 -12.74 4.20 -4.16
CA MET A 112 -14.01 3.99 -4.85
C MET A 112 -15.14 4.90 -4.34
N GLY A 113 -14.92 5.65 -3.27
CA GLY A 113 -15.90 6.59 -2.75
C GLY A 113 -16.51 6.22 -1.40
N ARG A 114 -16.12 5.09 -0.79
CA ARG A 114 -16.64 4.74 0.54
C ARG A 114 -16.10 5.73 1.58
N ARG A 115 -16.97 6.12 2.53
CA ARG A 115 -16.59 6.95 3.66
C ARG A 115 -17.11 6.33 4.95
N THR A 116 -16.24 6.16 5.95
CA THR A 116 -16.57 5.56 7.23
C THR A 116 -15.89 6.28 8.38
N LYS A 117 -16.25 5.91 9.60
CA LYS A 117 -15.63 6.48 10.81
C LYS A 117 -14.14 6.18 10.92
N ASP A 118 -13.64 5.14 10.22
CA ASP A 118 -12.25 4.73 10.28
C ASP A 118 -11.34 5.58 9.37
N ASP A 119 -11.92 6.40 8.51
CA ASP A 119 -11.15 7.13 7.50
C ASP A 119 -10.07 8.02 8.12
N GLN A 120 -10.41 8.79 9.14
CA GLN A 120 -9.44 9.69 9.76
C GLN A 120 -8.26 8.94 10.36
N ARG A 121 -8.52 7.83 11.04
CA ARG A 121 -7.45 7.00 11.60
C ARG A 121 -6.50 6.49 10.52
N GLN A 122 -7.05 5.99 9.42
CA GLN A 122 -6.25 5.44 8.33
C GLN A 122 -5.47 6.53 7.60
N ILE A 123 -6.05 7.70 7.42
CA ILE A 123 -5.37 8.84 6.82
C ILE A 123 -4.24 9.33 7.74
N ASP A 124 -4.49 9.38 9.05
CA ASP A 124 -3.46 9.79 10.01
C ASP A 124 -2.28 8.82 10.01
N ARG A 125 -2.54 7.52 9.88
CA ARG A 125 -1.47 6.51 9.73
C ARG A 125 -0.65 6.79 8.48
N TRP A 126 -1.32 7.05 7.36
CA TRP A 126 -0.65 7.40 6.11
C TRP A 126 0.22 8.65 6.28
N LYS A 127 -0.31 9.69 6.94
CA LYS A 127 0.45 10.93 7.18
C LYS A 127 1.73 10.67 7.97
N GLY A 128 1.69 9.77 8.93
CA GLY A 128 2.87 9.41 9.73
C GLY A 128 3.93 8.65 8.94
N VAL A 129 3.59 8.07 7.79
CA VAL A 129 4.52 7.32 6.94
C VAL A 129 4.95 8.14 5.72
N ALA A 130 3.99 8.66 4.97
CA ALA A 130 4.19 9.22 3.64
C ALA A 130 3.72 10.67 3.48
N GLY A 131 3.18 11.28 4.52
CA GLY A 131 2.79 12.69 4.49
C GLY A 131 3.99 13.63 4.48
N PRO A 132 3.77 14.95 4.46
CA PRO A 132 4.87 15.93 4.44
C PRO A 132 5.89 15.76 5.58
N LYS A 133 5.43 15.29 6.74
CA LYS A 133 6.29 14.98 7.89
C LYS A 133 6.36 13.48 8.15
N GLY A 134 6.04 12.66 7.15
CA GLY A 134 6.04 11.22 7.27
C GLY A 134 7.44 10.67 7.54
N ARG A 135 7.55 9.79 8.53
CA ARG A 135 8.83 9.29 8.99
C ARG A 135 9.62 8.56 7.91
N PHE A 136 8.94 7.72 7.12
CA PHE A 136 9.60 6.96 6.06
C PHE A 136 9.99 7.87 4.90
N LYS A 137 9.11 8.78 4.51
CA LYS A 137 9.38 9.73 3.44
C LYS A 137 10.58 10.62 3.78
N LEU A 138 10.60 11.21 4.98
CA LEU A 138 11.73 12.06 5.40
C LEU A 138 13.03 11.28 5.49
N ASN A 139 12.98 10.05 6.00
CA ASN A 139 14.17 9.21 6.07
C ASN A 139 14.75 8.96 4.66
N LEU A 140 13.90 8.64 3.69
CA LEU A 140 14.35 8.43 2.31
C LEU A 140 14.94 9.69 1.70
N ILE A 141 14.26 10.83 1.87
CA ILE A 141 14.77 12.12 1.38
C ILE A 141 16.16 12.41 1.95
N ASN A 142 16.33 12.24 3.25
CA ASN A 142 17.61 12.50 3.90
C ASN A 142 18.72 11.59 3.39
N LYS A 143 18.42 10.32 3.15
CA LYS A 143 19.41 9.36 2.60
C LYS A 143 19.80 9.70 1.18
N ILE A 144 18.86 10.12 0.35
CA ILE A 144 19.15 10.54 -1.03
C ILE A 144 20.03 11.78 -1.01
N LYS A 145 19.70 12.77 -0.20
CA LYS A 145 20.49 14.00 -0.09
C LYS A 145 21.89 13.74 0.43
N ALA A 146 22.03 12.87 1.42
CA ALA A 146 23.34 12.51 1.98
C ALA A 146 24.25 11.87 0.95
N LYS A 147 23.69 11.14 -0.02
CA LYS A 147 24.45 10.50 -1.10
C LYS A 147 24.56 11.38 -2.35
N ASN A 148 23.97 12.55 -2.33
CA ASN A 148 23.88 13.43 -3.49
C ASN A 148 23.35 12.70 -4.72
N ALA A 149 22.37 11.83 -4.50
CA ALA A 149 21.74 11.01 -5.53
C ALA A 149 20.49 11.67 -6.10
N SER A 150 19.97 11.15 -7.21
CA SER A 150 18.69 11.60 -7.74
C SER A 150 17.54 10.89 -7.02
N TYR A 151 16.33 11.46 -7.12
CA TYR A 151 15.15 10.90 -6.47
C TYR A 151 14.85 9.47 -6.92
N ASP A 152 15.21 9.14 -8.15
CA ASP A 152 14.94 7.83 -8.76
C ASP A 152 16.18 6.92 -8.81
N ASP A 153 17.19 7.21 -8.02
CA ASP A 153 18.28 6.27 -7.81
C ASP A 153 17.78 5.17 -6.87
N TYR A 154 17.23 4.10 -7.45
CA TYR A 154 16.57 3.04 -6.71
C TYR A 154 17.51 2.15 -5.89
N SER A 155 18.83 2.35 -6.04
CA SER A 155 19.79 1.69 -5.16
C SER A 155 19.79 2.29 -3.75
N VAL A 156 19.27 3.53 -3.60
CA VAL A 156 19.17 4.18 -2.29
C VAL A 156 17.93 3.69 -1.57
N SER A 157 18.13 2.94 -0.50
CA SER A 157 17.07 2.50 0.43
C SER A 157 15.87 1.82 -0.25
N PRO A 158 16.09 0.74 -1.00
CA PRO A 158 14.97 0.07 -1.67
C PRO A 158 13.90 -0.45 -0.71
N ILE A 159 14.27 -0.81 0.53
CA ILE A 159 13.30 -1.27 1.53
C ILE A 159 12.35 -0.14 1.93
N ILE A 160 12.87 1.07 2.14
CA ILE A 160 12.01 2.22 2.46
C ILE A 160 11.10 2.56 1.27
N ARG A 161 11.61 2.50 0.06
CA ARG A 161 10.82 2.72 -1.16
C ARG A 161 9.69 1.70 -1.27
N GLN A 162 10.00 0.44 -0.99
CA GLN A 162 9.00 -0.62 -1.02
C GLN A 162 7.92 -0.40 0.05
N SER A 163 8.32 0.02 1.26
CA SER A 163 7.37 0.36 2.32
C SER A 163 6.45 1.49 1.90
N LEU A 164 6.97 2.52 1.26
CA LEU A 164 6.13 3.63 0.76
C LEU A 164 5.12 3.16 -0.29
N LEU A 165 5.49 2.19 -1.14
CA LEU A 165 4.53 1.62 -2.11
C LEU A 165 3.32 1.00 -1.42
N HIS A 166 3.53 0.35 -0.27
CA HIS A 166 2.42 -0.21 0.53
C HIS A 166 1.40 0.87 0.91
N TRP A 167 1.85 2.12 1.02
CA TRP A 167 1.03 3.28 1.42
C TRP A 167 0.67 4.16 0.24
N GLY A 168 0.78 3.63 -0.98
CA GLY A 168 0.36 4.34 -2.18
C GLY A 168 1.22 5.54 -2.54
N TYR A 169 2.50 5.53 -2.15
CA TYR A 169 3.36 6.67 -2.41
C TYR A 169 4.68 6.27 -3.05
N GLU A 170 5.08 7.04 -4.07
CA GLU A 170 6.38 6.93 -4.71
C GLU A 170 7.04 8.30 -4.67
N LEU A 171 8.29 8.35 -4.20
CA LEU A 171 9.01 9.62 -4.08
C LEU A 171 9.16 10.28 -5.45
N THR A 172 8.97 11.60 -5.50
CA THR A 172 9.09 12.38 -6.72
C THR A 172 10.26 13.35 -6.62
N GLU A 173 10.70 13.86 -7.78
CA GLU A 173 11.73 14.90 -7.83
C GLU A 173 11.34 16.11 -6.99
N ASN A 174 10.08 16.47 -7.02
CA ASN A 174 9.57 17.62 -6.28
C ASN A 174 9.73 17.48 -4.76
N ASP A 175 9.75 16.25 -4.26
CA ASP A 175 9.94 15.99 -2.83
C ASP A 175 11.32 16.39 -2.32
N LEU A 176 12.31 16.54 -3.22
CA LEU A 176 13.67 16.92 -2.85
C LEU A 176 13.92 18.44 -2.88
N LYS A 177 12.93 19.20 -3.31
CA LYS A 177 13.05 20.66 -3.40
C LYS A 177 12.81 21.38 -2.08
#